data_256eb6de37607d26dd555423d83d6964
#
_entry.id   256eb6de37607d26dd555423d83d6964
#
_cell.length_a   1.000
_cell.length_b   1.000
_cell.length_c   1.000
_cell.angle_alpha   90.00
_cell.angle_beta   90.00
_cell.angle_gamma   90.00
#
_symmetry.space_group_name_H-M   'P 1'
#
loop_
_entity.id
_entity.type
_entity.pdbx_description
1 polymer ?
#
loop_
_entity_poly.entity_id
_entity_poly.type
_entity_poly.pdbx_seq_one_letter_code
_entity_poly.pdbx_strand_id
1 'polypeptide(L)'
;NKSPLIIPDSEKIEILMEELNGTEFVYKGEKYRINMPGFHQVLNAVTALEAVNIIRDRGFELDNKSIYTGLGQALVVSRIEVVNKEPEIIIDGGHNEAGIDSLINVLKLEKNKSIIGIVGMVKGKNYKYAGKRLSEIFDYAFCVDGFDENSVEAGVLAECFKCPNEYSDYISGMKKAIEYAKKKSALLVVCGSLYFASAVRRFCL
;
A
#
# COMPACT_ATOMS: atom_id res chain seq x y z
N ASN A 1 4.52 -26.01 -25.46
CA ASN A 1 3.76 -26.43 -24.28
C ASN A 1 2.34 -25.88 -24.39
N LYS A 2 1.35 -26.79 -24.40
CA LYS A 2 -0.08 -26.44 -24.41
C LYS A 2 -0.58 -26.45 -22.96
N SER A 3 -0.11 -25.52 -22.12
CA SER A 3 -0.68 -25.34 -20.77
C SER A 3 -1.97 -24.51 -20.90
N PRO A 4 -3.07 -24.90 -20.28
CA PRO A 4 -4.27 -24.08 -20.25
C PRO A 4 -3.99 -22.79 -19.47
N LEU A 5 -4.45 -21.67 -20.01
CA LEU A 5 -4.39 -20.38 -19.34
C LEU A 5 -5.73 -20.16 -18.62
N ILE A 6 -5.66 -19.92 -17.31
CA ILE A 6 -6.82 -19.55 -16.49
C ILE A 6 -6.65 -18.09 -16.09
N ILE A 7 -7.60 -17.27 -16.48
CA ILE A 7 -7.63 -15.85 -16.14
C ILE A 7 -8.77 -15.64 -15.14
N PRO A 8 -8.52 -15.04 -13.97
CA PRO A 8 -9.57 -14.67 -13.03
C PRO A 8 -10.63 -13.78 -13.69
N ASP A 9 -11.89 -14.08 -13.45
CA ASP A 9 -13.01 -13.30 -13.97
C ASP A 9 -13.32 -12.13 -13.02
N SER A 10 -12.79 -10.96 -13.33
CA SER A 10 -12.96 -9.75 -12.50
C SER A 10 -14.41 -9.27 -12.44
N GLU A 11 -15.27 -9.62 -13.42
CA GLU A 11 -16.68 -9.24 -13.42
C GLU A 11 -17.49 -10.03 -12.37
N LYS A 12 -16.96 -11.14 -11.88
CA LYS A 12 -17.55 -11.95 -10.80
C LYS A 12 -17.07 -11.53 -9.40
N ILE A 13 -16.38 -10.42 -9.28
CA ILE A 13 -15.94 -9.88 -8.00
C ILE A 13 -16.93 -8.80 -7.55
N GLU A 14 -17.51 -8.98 -6.38
CA GLU A 14 -18.33 -7.97 -5.70
C GLU A 14 -17.65 -7.55 -4.40
N ILE A 15 -17.33 -6.28 -4.26
CA ILE A 15 -16.77 -5.73 -3.01
C ILE A 15 -17.91 -5.44 -2.05
N LEU A 16 -17.90 -6.08 -0.88
CA LEU A 16 -18.89 -5.87 0.17
C LEU A 16 -18.47 -4.76 1.14
N MET A 17 -17.18 -4.73 1.50
CA MET A 17 -16.60 -3.76 2.41
C MET A 17 -15.12 -3.56 2.11
N GLU A 18 -14.65 -2.33 2.15
CA GLU A 18 -13.24 -2.00 2.00
C GLU A 18 -12.85 -0.94 3.04
N GLU A 19 -11.87 -1.27 3.89
CA GLU A 19 -11.32 -0.42 4.95
C GLU A 19 -9.80 -0.60 5.00
N LEU A 20 -9.08 0.28 5.71
CA LEU A 20 -7.61 0.16 5.86
C LEU A 20 -7.14 -1.19 6.44
N ASN A 21 -7.98 -1.84 7.24
CA ASN A 21 -7.68 -3.12 7.89
C ASN A 21 -8.10 -4.34 7.05
N GLY A 22 -8.58 -4.15 5.83
CA GLY A 22 -8.90 -5.25 4.92
C GLY A 22 -10.11 -5.04 4.04
N THR A 23 -10.36 -6.05 3.22
CA THR A 23 -11.44 -6.05 2.23
C THR A 23 -12.26 -7.34 2.33
N GLU A 24 -13.58 -7.21 2.37
CA GLU A 24 -14.54 -8.31 2.20
C GLU A 24 -15.11 -8.28 0.79
N PHE A 25 -15.14 -9.43 0.15
CA PHE A 25 -15.62 -9.55 -1.21
C PHE A 25 -16.29 -10.90 -1.47
N VAL A 26 -17.12 -10.96 -2.51
CA VAL A 26 -17.67 -12.21 -3.05
C VAL A 26 -16.95 -12.53 -4.35
N TYR A 27 -16.60 -13.78 -4.54
CA TYR A 27 -16.10 -14.31 -5.80
C TYR A 27 -16.71 -15.68 -6.08
N LYS A 28 -17.32 -15.85 -7.27
CA LYS A 28 -18.02 -17.09 -7.69
C LYS A 28 -19.07 -17.54 -6.66
N GLY A 29 -19.76 -16.62 -6.00
CA GLY A 29 -20.82 -16.89 -5.03
C GLY A 29 -20.35 -17.16 -3.59
N GLU A 30 -19.05 -17.22 -3.34
CA GLU A 30 -18.46 -17.45 -2.02
C GLU A 30 -17.89 -16.13 -1.45
N LYS A 31 -18.10 -15.92 -0.13
CA LYS A 31 -17.62 -14.72 0.57
C LYS A 31 -16.21 -14.95 1.14
N TYR A 32 -15.33 -14.01 0.90
CA TYR A 32 -13.93 -14.00 1.39
C TYR A 32 -13.58 -12.71 2.11
N ARG A 33 -12.55 -12.78 2.96
CA ARG A 33 -11.91 -11.62 3.60
C ARG A 33 -10.40 -11.72 3.45
N ILE A 34 -9.78 -10.59 3.14
CA ILE A 34 -8.33 -10.40 3.20
C ILE A 34 -8.02 -9.24 4.15
N ASN A 35 -6.89 -9.31 4.88
CA ASN A 35 -6.44 -8.26 5.78
C ASN A 35 -5.56 -7.20 5.06
N MET A 36 -5.81 -7.02 3.78
CA MET A 36 -5.13 -6.03 2.94
C MET A 36 -6.19 -5.19 2.20
N PRO A 37 -6.07 -3.85 2.22
CA PRO A 37 -6.98 -2.98 1.50
C PRO A 37 -6.62 -2.88 0.02
N GLY A 38 -7.59 -2.49 -0.79
CA GLY A 38 -7.40 -2.17 -2.19
C GLY A 38 -7.83 -3.28 -3.14
N PHE A 39 -8.57 -2.89 -4.17
CA PHE A 39 -9.07 -3.81 -5.20
C PHE A 39 -7.97 -4.65 -5.86
N HIS A 40 -6.75 -4.10 -6.00
CA HIS A 40 -5.62 -4.85 -6.53
C HIS A 40 -5.23 -6.06 -5.64
N GLN A 41 -5.45 -5.97 -4.32
CA GLN A 41 -5.22 -7.10 -3.41
C GLN A 41 -6.33 -8.14 -3.53
N VAL A 42 -7.56 -7.71 -3.82
CA VAL A 42 -8.64 -8.64 -4.16
C VAL A 42 -8.33 -9.41 -5.44
N LEU A 43 -7.79 -8.75 -6.47
CA LEU A 43 -7.34 -9.43 -7.70
C LEU A 43 -6.22 -10.46 -7.43
N ASN A 44 -5.28 -10.13 -6.55
CA ASN A 44 -4.24 -11.07 -6.11
C ASN A 44 -4.84 -12.27 -5.36
N ALA A 45 -5.80 -12.04 -4.46
CA ALA A 45 -6.50 -13.09 -3.72
C ALA A 45 -7.30 -14.00 -4.65
N VAL A 46 -8.01 -13.44 -5.62
CA VAL A 46 -8.76 -14.21 -6.63
C VAL A 46 -7.82 -15.05 -7.51
N THR A 47 -6.66 -14.50 -7.88
CA THR A 47 -5.63 -15.26 -8.60
C THR A 47 -5.14 -16.44 -7.77
N ALA A 48 -4.92 -16.25 -6.47
CA ALA A 48 -4.55 -17.33 -5.55
C ALA A 48 -5.67 -18.38 -5.43
N LEU A 49 -6.94 -17.95 -5.35
CA LEU A 49 -8.10 -18.85 -5.33
C LEU A 49 -8.17 -19.72 -6.59
N GLU A 50 -7.96 -19.16 -7.79
CA GLU A 50 -7.92 -19.94 -9.03
C GLU A 50 -6.76 -20.95 -9.02
N ALA A 51 -5.59 -20.57 -8.51
CA ALA A 51 -4.47 -21.49 -8.35
C ALA A 51 -4.79 -22.64 -7.38
N VAL A 52 -5.44 -22.35 -6.26
CA VAL A 52 -5.90 -23.35 -5.28
C VAL A 52 -6.90 -24.31 -5.92
N ASN A 53 -7.85 -23.81 -6.71
CA ASN A 53 -8.82 -24.67 -7.40
C ASN A 53 -8.13 -25.65 -8.36
N ILE A 54 -7.12 -25.18 -9.11
CA ILE A 54 -6.33 -26.06 -10.00
C ILE A 54 -5.61 -27.16 -9.20
N ILE A 55 -5.08 -26.83 -8.03
CA ILE A 55 -4.38 -27.77 -7.15
C ILE A 55 -5.37 -28.83 -6.61
N ARG A 56 -6.56 -28.40 -6.21
CA ARG A 56 -7.65 -29.32 -5.78
C ARG A 56 -8.07 -30.27 -6.89
N ASP A 57 -8.23 -29.78 -8.12
CA ASP A 57 -8.58 -30.59 -9.29
C ASP A 57 -7.50 -31.62 -9.63
N ARG A 58 -6.27 -31.43 -9.17
CA ARG A 58 -5.16 -32.39 -9.26
C ARG A 58 -5.09 -33.38 -8.12
N GLY A 59 -6.08 -33.40 -7.21
CA GLY A 59 -6.22 -34.37 -6.13
C GLY A 59 -5.59 -33.96 -4.81
N PHE A 60 -5.17 -32.71 -4.63
CA PHE A 60 -4.74 -32.22 -3.32
C PHE A 60 -5.96 -31.90 -2.44
N GLU A 61 -5.99 -32.47 -1.24
CA GLU A 61 -7.04 -32.21 -0.26
C GLU A 61 -6.81 -30.84 0.42
N LEU A 62 -7.63 -29.87 0.06
CA LEU A 62 -7.65 -28.54 0.66
C LEU A 62 -9.09 -28.22 1.06
N ASP A 63 -9.35 -28.12 2.36
CA ASP A 63 -10.68 -27.76 2.84
C ASP A 63 -10.92 -26.23 2.74
N ASN A 64 -12.18 -25.83 2.66
CA ASN A 64 -12.55 -24.43 2.51
C ASN A 64 -12.09 -23.58 3.73
N LYS A 65 -12.12 -24.15 4.94
CA LYS A 65 -11.70 -23.44 6.16
C LYS A 65 -10.22 -23.04 6.08
N SER A 66 -9.37 -23.93 5.61
CA SER A 66 -7.93 -23.65 5.39
C SER A 66 -7.73 -22.55 4.35
N ILE A 67 -8.52 -22.52 3.29
CA ILE A 67 -8.48 -21.48 2.26
C ILE A 67 -8.90 -20.12 2.83
N TYR A 68 -10.03 -20.05 3.53
CA TYR A 68 -10.51 -18.81 4.18
C TYR A 68 -9.52 -18.30 5.22
N THR A 69 -8.99 -19.18 6.04
CA THR A 69 -8.01 -18.84 7.07
C THR A 69 -6.72 -18.32 6.43
N GLY A 70 -6.22 -19.01 5.41
CA GLY A 70 -4.99 -18.62 4.70
C GLY A 70 -5.12 -17.24 4.06
N LEU A 71 -6.23 -16.96 3.38
CA LEU A 71 -6.49 -15.65 2.78
C LEU A 71 -6.62 -14.55 3.84
N GLY A 72 -7.38 -14.82 4.92
CA GLY A 72 -7.59 -13.86 6.01
C GLY A 72 -6.33 -13.57 6.83
N GLN A 73 -5.35 -14.48 6.83
CA GLN A 73 -4.06 -14.29 7.53
C GLN A 73 -2.94 -13.84 6.60
N ALA A 74 -3.18 -13.81 5.28
CA ALA A 74 -2.18 -13.36 4.33
C ALA A 74 -1.84 -11.89 4.59
N LEU A 75 -0.55 -11.62 4.77
CA LEU A 75 -0.01 -10.28 4.96
C LEU A 75 1.23 -10.13 4.08
N VAL A 76 1.26 -9.05 3.33
CA VAL A 76 2.45 -8.66 2.57
C VAL A 76 3.00 -7.37 3.18
N VAL A 77 4.17 -7.47 3.77
CA VAL A 77 4.86 -6.35 4.42
C VAL A 77 5.00 -5.17 3.47
N SER A 78 4.75 -3.96 3.96
CA SER A 78 4.81 -2.72 3.20
C SER A 78 3.85 -2.68 1.99
N ARG A 79 2.66 -3.26 2.13
CA ARG A 79 1.55 -3.14 1.18
C ARG A 79 0.34 -2.57 1.89
N ILE A 80 0.32 -1.24 2.02
CA ILE A 80 -0.68 -0.46 2.76
C ILE A 80 -0.86 -1.07 4.16
N GLU A 81 0.25 -1.26 4.84
CA GLU A 81 0.33 -1.92 6.13
C GLU A 81 0.18 -0.90 7.26
N VAL A 82 -0.82 -1.06 8.12
CA VAL A 82 -0.96 -0.26 9.35
C VAL A 82 0.01 -0.80 10.39
N VAL A 83 1.02 0.00 10.76
CA VAL A 83 2.12 -0.42 11.66
C VAL A 83 2.06 0.24 13.03
N ASN A 84 1.33 1.32 13.18
CA ASN A 84 1.14 2.03 14.45
C ASN A 84 -0.24 2.67 14.50
N LYS A 85 -0.79 2.86 15.70
CA LYS A 85 -2.13 3.45 15.92
C LYS A 85 -2.08 4.86 16.48
N GLU A 86 -0.98 5.30 17.10
CA GLU A 86 -0.84 6.62 17.73
C GLU A 86 0.58 7.23 17.52
N PRO A 87 0.78 8.05 16.48
CA PRO A 87 -0.16 8.35 15.41
C PRO A 87 -0.43 7.12 14.56
N GLU A 88 -1.55 7.07 13.87
CA GLU A 88 -1.79 6.02 12.90
C GLU A 88 -0.79 6.14 11.74
N ILE A 89 -0.02 5.08 11.50
CA ILE A 89 1.03 5.05 10.47
C ILE A 89 0.77 3.91 9.51
N ILE A 90 0.74 4.25 8.22
CA ILE A 90 0.69 3.29 7.12
C ILE A 90 2.04 3.27 6.41
N ILE A 91 2.52 2.07 6.08
CA ILE A 91 3.68 1.88 5.20
C ILE A 91 3.24 1.23 3.88
N ASP A 92 3.60 1.84 2.77
CA ASP A 92 3.42 1.28 1.43
C ASP A 92 4.70 1.37 0.57
N GLY A 93 5.08 0.26 -0.01
CA GLY A 93 6.26 0.15 -0.89
C GLY A 93 5.95 0.38 -2.37
N GLY A 94 4.77 0.89 -2.71
CA GLY A 94 4.40 1.26 -4.07
C GLY A 94 5.37 2.30 -4.64
N HIS A 95 5.94 2.01 -5.80
CA HIS A 95 7.02 2.82 -6.40
C HIS A 95 6.84 3.05 -7.90
N ASN A 96 5.76 2.57 -8.47
CA ASN A 96 5.36 2.79 -9.85
C ASN A 96 3.98 3.47 -9.90
N GLU A 97 3.57 3.91 -11.08
CA GLU A 97 2.32 4.65 -11.26
C GLU A 97 1.11 3.88 -10.72
N ALA A 98 0.98 2.60 -11.07
CA ALA A 98 -0.13 1.76 -10.61
C ALA A 98 -0.14 1.59 -9.08
N GLY A 99 1.03 1.44 -8.44
CA GLY A 99 1.15 1.36 -6.98
C GLY A 99 0.74 2.66 -6.30
N ILE A 100 1.20 3.80 -6.82
CA ILE A 100 0.81 5.13 -6.32
C ILE A 100 -0.70 5.35 -6.45
N ASP A 101 -1.30 5.02 -7.60
CA ASP A 101 -2.75 5.16 -7.79
C ASP A 101 -3.54 4.22 -6.88
N SER A 102 -3.06 2.99 -6.66
CA SER A 102 -3.67 2.05 -5.72
C SER A 102 -3.65 2.59 -4.29
N LEU A 103 -2.51 3.13 -3.84
CA LEU A 103 -2.39 3.78 -2.53
C LEU A 103 -3.39 4.94 -2.40
N ILE A 104 -3.43 5.84 -3.38
CA ILE A 104 -4.34 6.99 -3.39
C ILE A 104 -5.81 6.54 -3.31
N ASN A 105 -6.18 5.49 -4.03
CA ASN A 105 -7.55 4.98 -3.99
C ASN A 105 -7.95 4.47 -2.62
N VAL A 106 -7.04 3.80 -1.91
CA VAL A 106 -7.28 3.37 -0.52
C VAL A 106 -7.32 4.57 0.43
N LEU A 107 -6.41 5.55 0.29
CA LEU A 107 -6.41 6.74 1.15
C LEU A 107 -7.67 7.59 1.01
N LYS A 108 -8.34 7.57 -0.14
CA LYS A 108 -9.64 8.24 -0.34
C LYS A 108 -10.77 7.67 0.53
N LEU A 109 -10.60 6.49 1.12
CA LEU A 109 -11.55 5.92 2.08
C LEU A 109 -11.51 6.70 3.41
N GLU A 110 -10.39 7.32 3.75
CA GLU A 110 -10.16 8.07 5.00
C GLU A 110 -10.62 9.54 4.90
N LYS A 111 -11.89 9.75 4.53
CA LYS A 111 -12.46 11.07 4.20
C LYS A 111 -12.39 12.13 5.32
N ASN A 112 -12.27 11.70 6.57
CA ASN A 112 -12.34 12.58 7.75
C ASN A 112 -11.00 12.75 8.45
N LYS A 113 -9.90 12.26 7.87
CA LYS A 113 -8.56 12.37 8.45
C LYS A 113 -7.70 13.33 7.62
N SER A 114 -6.92 14.15 8.30
CA SER A 114 -5.77 14.81 7.67
C SER A 114 -4.74 13.76 7.31
N ILE A 115 -4.16 13.84 6.12
CA ILE A 115 -3.20 12.87 5.62
C ILE A 115 -1.86 13.54 5.39
N ILE A 116 -0.85 13.09 6.11
CA ILE A 116 0.52 13.56 6.02
C ILE A 116 1.34 12.49 5.30
N GLY A 117 2.04 12.87 4.23
CA GLY A 117 2.93 11.98 3.52
C GLY A 117 4.38 12.12 3.97
N ILE A 118 5.12 11.02 4.08
CA ILE A 118 6.57 11.02 4.01
C ILE A 118 7.01 10.14 2.85
N VAL A 119 7.72 10.73 1.89
CA VAL A 119 7.94 10.14 0.58
C VAL A 119 9.43 10.07 0.26
N GLY A 120 9.89 8.85 -0.03
CA GLY A 120 11.24 8.60 -0.51
C GLY A 120 11.20 7.76 -1.79
N MET A 121 11.78 8.27 -2.89
CA MET A 121 11.78 7.63 -4.20
C MET A 121 13.19 7.25 -4.63
N VAL A 122 13.32 6.24 -5.50
CA VAL A 122 14.60 5.89 -6.13
C VAL A 122 14.65 6.35 -7.58
N LYS A 123 15.85 6.65 -8.07
CA LYS A 123 16.13 6.99 -9.46
C LYS A 123 15.61 5.89 -10.40
N GLY A 124 15.19 6.27 -11.61
CA GLY A 124 14.60 5.33 -12.56
C GLY A 124 13.10 5.05 -12.37
N LYS A 125 12.48 5.60 -11.33
CA LYS A 125 11.01 5.60 -11.16
C LYS A 125 10.42 6.96 -11.51
N ASN A 126 9.13 7.00 -11.85
CA ASN A 126 8.46 8.24 -12.22
C ASN A 126 8.07 9.05 -10.97
N TYR A 127 9.08 9.63 -10.30
CA TYR A 127 8.88 10.44 -9.10
C TYR A 127 8.08 11.73 -9.37
N LYS A 128 8.13 12.26 -10.61
CA LYS A 128 7.31 13.41 -11.00
C LYS A 128 5.82 13.06 -11.01
N TYR A 129 5.48 11.89 -11.54
CA TYR A 129 4.12 11.39 -11.47
C TYR A 129 3.68 11.20 -10.01
N ALA A 130 4.51 10.53 -9.21
CA ALA A 130 4.22 10.30 -7.79
C ALA A 130 3.96 11.60 -7.02
N GLY A 131 4.85 12.60 -7.14
CA GLY A 131 4.70 13.89 -6.47
C GLY A 131 3.43 14.61 -6.87
N LYS A 132 3.12 14.66 -8.19
CA LYS A 132 1.89 15.26 -8.68
C LYS A 132 0.65 14.58 -8.12
N ARG A 133 0.58 13.23 -8.17
CA ARG A 133 -0.59 12.46 -7.77
C ARG A 133 -0.80 12.46 -6.25
N LEU A 134 0.27 12.28 -5.48
CA LEU A 134 0.22 12.31 -4.02
C LEU A 134 -0.17 13.69 -3.47
N SER A 135 0.16 14.77 -4.19
CA SER A 135 -0.28 16.13 -3.84
C SER A 135 -1.80 16.32 -3.88
N GLU A 136 -2.54 15.41 -4.54
CA GLU A 136 -4.01 15.47 -4.60
C GLU A 136 -4.67 14.94 -3.31
N ILE A 137 -3.90 14.22 -2.48
CA ILE A 137 -4.43 13.56 -1.28
C ILE A 137 -3.69 13.96 0.00
N PHE A 138 -2.44 14.41 -0.08
CA PHE A 138 -1.68 14.84 1.10
C PHE A 138 -1.92 16.30 1.44
N ASP A 139 -2.24 16.57 2.70
CA ASP A 139 -2.30 17.95 3.23
C ASP A 139 -0.90 18.53 3.43
N TYR A 140 0.09 17.67 3.69
CA TYR A 140 1.49 18.03 3.87
C TYR A 140 2.40 16.88 3.48
N ALA A 141 3.57 17.17 2.89
CA ALA A 141 4.53 16.15 2.48
C ALA A 141 5.93 16.41 3.05
N PHE A 142 6.56 15.36 3.57
CA PHE A 142 7.99 15.30 3.90
C PHE A 142 8.70 14.53 2.78
N CYS A 143 9.54 15.20 2.00
CA CYS A 143 10.32 14.56 0.94
C CYS A 143 11.69 14.19 1.49
N VAL A 144 12.12 12.94 1.31
CA VAL A 144 13.35 12.47 1.96
C VAL A 144 14.27 11.69 1.03
N ASP A 145 15.56 11.73 1.35
CA ASP A 145 16.62 10.97 0.69
C ASP A 145 17.55 10.28 1.69
N GLY A 146 18.67 9.73 1.21
CA GLY A 146 19.72 9.14 2.05
C GLY A 146 19.38 7.76 2.63
N PHE A 147 18.24 7.16 2.28
CA PHE A 147 17.86 5.80 2.69
C PHE A 147 18.48 4.71 1.78
N ASP A 148 18.92 5.10 0.59
CA ASP A 148 19.56 4.26 -0.42
C ASP A 148 20.48 5.14 -1.29
N GLU A 149 21.59 4.58 -1.85
CA GLU A 149 22.51 5.31 -2.73
C GLU A 149 21.86 5.81 -4.03
N ASN A 150 20.80 5.13 -4.47
CA ASN A 150 20.01 5.51 -5.64
C ASN A 150 18.79 6.37 -5.29
N SER A 151 18.66 6.88 -4.06
CA SER A 151 17.56 7.77 -3.73
C SER A 151 17.58 9.02 -4.61
N VAL A 152 16.39 9.51 -4.96
CA VAL A 152 16.21 10.83 -5.56
C VAL A 152 16.51 11.87 -4.49
N GLU A 153 17.27 12.91 -4.81
CA GLU A 153 17.55 14.00 -3.89
C GLU A 153 16.24 14.62 -3.35
N ALA A 154 16.16 14.79 -2.04
CA ALA A 154 14.94 15.22 -1.37
C ALA A 154 14.41 16.57 -1.88
N GLY A 155 15.30 17.52 -2.21
CA GLY A 155 14.93 18.80 -2.80
C GLY A 155 14.31 18.67 -4.19
N VAL A 156 14.88 17.80 -5.03
CA VAL A 156 14.35 17.51 -6.38
C VAL A 156 12.99 16.83 -6.31
N LEU A 157 12.80 15.93 -5.34
CA LEU A 157 11.51 15.29 -5.09
C LEU A 157 10.46 16.29 -4.62
N ALA A 158 10.84 17.21 -3.71
CA ALA A 158 9.96 18.23 -3.15
C ALA A 158 9.39 19.18 -4.22
N GLU A 159 10.17 19.53 -5.25
CA GLU A 159 9.70 20.35 -6.38
C GLU A 159 8.55 19.70 -7.17
N CYS A 160 8.36 18.40 -7.05
CA CYS A 160 7.29 17.68 -7.72
C CYS A 160 5.94 17.76 -6.97
N PHE A 161 5.96 18.22 -5.72
CA PHE A 161 4.77 18.34 -4.89
C PHE A 161 4.13 19.73 -5.01
N LYS A 162 2.80 19.77 -5.11
CA LYS A 162 2.00 21.00 -5.12
C LYS A 162 1.41 21.33 -3.75
N CYS A 163 1.30 20.35 -2.85
CA CYS A 163 0.89 20.60 -1.47
C CYS A 163 2.07 21.21 -0.68
N PRO A 164 1.81 21.85 0.47
CA PRO A 164 2.85 22.29 1.38
C PRO A 164 3.81 21.15 1.71
N ASN A 165 5.12 21.40 1.64
CA ASN A 165 6.11 20.36 1.86
C ASN A 165 7.42 20.90 2.42
N GLU A 166 8.23 20.00 2.96
CA GLU A 166 9.63 20.23 3.32
C GLU A 166 10.49 19.02 2.91
N TYR A 167 11.81 19.20 2.95
CA TYR A 167 12.73 18.13 2.57
C TYR A 167 13.92 18.02 3.55
N SER A 168 14.43 16.80 3.71
CA SER A 168 15.57 16.47 4.57
C SER A 168 16.11 15.06 4.29
N ASP A 169 17.13 14.64 5.05
CA ASP A 169 17.46 13.22 5.14
C ASP A 169 16.30 12.41 5.76
N TYR A 170 16.26 11.10 5.49
CA TYR A 170 15.15 10.26 5.91
C TYR A 170 15.01 10.10 7.43
N ILE A 171 16.12 10.17 8.20
CA ILE A 171 16.09 10.03 9.65
C ILE A 171 15.44 11.27 10.30
N SER A 172 15.90 12.46 9.89
CA SER A 172 15.35 13.73 10.35
C SER A 172 13.90 13.91 9.90
N GLY A 173 13.62 13.60 8.62
CA GLY A 173 12.29 13.65 8.05
C GLY A 173 11.30 12.75 8.78
N MET A 174 11.68 11.52 9.09
CA MET A 174 10.82 10.57 9.79
C MET A 174 10.46 11.05 11.21
N LYS A 175 11.43 11.57 11.97
CA LYS A 175 11.18 12.14 13.31
C LYS A 175 10.18 13.29 13.25
N LYS A 176 10.41 14.25 12.34
CA LYS A 176 9.52 15.40 12.14
C LYS A 176 8.13 15.00 11.69
N ALA A 177 8.03 14.06 10.74
CA ALA A 177 6.75 13.60 10.22
C ALA A 177 5.90 12.93 11.31
N ILE A 178 6.50 12.09 12.17
CA ILE A 178 5.81 11.47 13.31
C ILE A 178 5.33 12.55 14.29
N GLU A 179 6.18 13.50 14.66
CA GLU A 179 5.82 14.58 15.57
C GLU A 179 4.69 15.45 14.99
N TYR A 180 4.79 15.80 13.72
CA TYR A 180 3.79 16.59 13.02
C TYR A 180 2.45 15.87 12.94
N ALA A 181 2.45 14.57 12.59
CA ALA A 181 1.26 13.75 12.54
C ALA A 181 0.58 13.63 13.92
N LYS A 182 1.36 13.41 14.99
CA LYS A 182 0.84 13.43 16.39
C LYS A 182 0.15 14.74 16.72
N LYS A 183 0.83 15.88 16.46
CA LYS A 183 0.28 17.22 16.74
C LYS A 183 -1.02 17.52 15.99
N LYS A 184 -1.16 16.96 14.79
CA LYS A 184 -2.33 17.16 13.92
C LYS A 184 -3.42 16.09 14.09
N SER A 185 -3.18 15.06 14.89
CA SER A 185 -4.01 13.85 14.94
C SER A 185 -4.27 13.29 13.53
N ALA A 186 -3.23 13.27 12.71
CA ALA A 186 -3.29 12.92 11.30
C ALA A 186 -2.82 11.49 11.05
N LEU A 187 -3.27 10.91 9.92
CA LEU A 187 -2.74 9.70 9.37
C LEU A 187 -1.38 9.99 8.71
N LEU A 188 -0.32 9.28 9.13
CA LEU A 188 0.99 9.35 8.52
C LEU A 188 1.16 8.22 7.49
N VAL A 189 1.47 8.58 6.25
CA VAL A 189 1.68 7.66 5.14
C VAL A 189 3.13 7.67 4.71
N VAL A 190 3.80 6.54 4.89
CA VAL A 190 5.18 6.30 4.45
C VAL A 190 5.14 5.60 3.10
N CYS A 191 5.66 6.21 2.03
CA CYS A 191 5.53 5.61 0.69
C CYS A 191 6.65 6.01 -0.29
N GLY A 192 6.62 5.40 -1.49
CA GLY A 192 7.44 5.75 -2.65
C GLY A 192 8.55 4.75 -2.98
N SER A 193 8.99 3.93 -2.04
CA SER A 193 10.00 2.89 -2.29
C SER A 193 9.96 1.79 -1.24
N LEU A 194 10.15 0.54 -1.66
CA LEU A 194 10.35 -0.59 -0.74
C LEU A 194 11.63 -0.44 0.10
N TYR A 195 12.70 0.14 -0.48
CA TYR A 195 13.93 0.41 0.25
C TYR A 195 13.69 1.43 1.36
N PHE A 196 12.97 2.51 1.06
CA PHE A 196 12.58 3.51 2.06
C PHE A 196 11.68 2.91 3.13
N ALA A 197 10.63 2.19 2.75
CA ALA A 197 9.73 1.49 3.66
C ALA A 197 10.48 0.57 4.64
N SER A 198 11.46 -0.20 4.14
CA SER A 198 12.32 -1.06 4.95
C SER A 198 13.23 -0.26 5.90
N ALA A 199 13.87 0.81 5.40
CA ALA A 199 14.79 1.63 6.20
C ALA A 199 14.11 2.30 7.39
N VAL A 200 12.85 2.73 7.22
CA VAL A 200 12.12 3.48 8.26
C VAL A 200 11.26 2.61 9.17
N ARG A 201 11.02 1.36 8.84
CA ARG A 201 10.14 0.47 9.60
C ARG A 201 10.43 0.47 11.11
N ARG A 202 11.71 0.50 11.50
CA ARG A 202 12.15 0.56 12.90
C ARG A 202 11.71 1.81 13.67
N PHE A 203 11.35 2.89 12.97
CA PHE A 203 10.83 4.13 13.60
C PHE A 203 9.31 4.07 13.81
N CYS A 204 8.64 3.11 13.18
CA CYS A 204 7.19 3.00 13.17
C CYS A 204 6.67 1.93 14.15
N LEU A 205 7.56 1.06 14.63
CA LEU A 205 7.29 0.01 15.61
C LEU A 205 7.68 0.48 17.01
#